data_96caf63a900c520f8daefc0b6c646a28
#
_entry.id   96caf63a900c520f8daefc0b6c646a28
#
_cell.length_a   1.000
_cell.length_b   1.000
_cell.length_c   1.000
_cell.angle_alpha   90.00
_cell.angle_beta   90.00
_cell.angle_gamma   90.00
#
_symmetry.space_group_name_H-M   'P 1'
#
loop_
_entity.id
_entity.type
_entity.pdbx_description
1 polymer ?
#
loop_
_entity_poly.entity_id
_entity_poly.type
_entity_poly.pdbx_seq_one_letter_code
_entity_poly.pdbx_strand_id
1 'polypeptide(L)'
;MIVKQVLCVFAVLCASGVPEVRGAGPDEIRMIEIPPGEFIMGSRGYGAVEEFDEAPAHLVRISKPLRMSATEITNAQYERYDPAHRALRGKAGFSVDDDEAVVFVSYDDALGFCRWLSQKEGKSYRLPTEAEWEYACRAGSTTPFNTGTNGLPALQQKEQKYSRNPKPVSLRVAMFPPNDWGLYDMHGNVEEWCLDWYGPYPGESRMDPAGPADGLYRVTRGGSH
;
A
#
# COMPACT_ATOMS: atom_id res chain seq x y z
N MET A 1 -16.02 -12.75 -7.50
CA MET A 1 -14.81 -11.90 -7.60
C MET A 1 -13.97 -12.23 -6.38
N ILE A 2 -12.83 -12.90 -6.54
CA ILE A 2 -11.95 -13.24 -5.40
C ILE A 2 -11.10 -12.00 -5.16
N VAL A 3 -11.41 -11.25 -4.11
CA VAL A 3 -10.67 -10.04 -3.74
C VAL A 3 -9.31 -10.47 -3.18
N LYS A 4 -8.25 -10.07 -3.85
CA LYS A 4 -6.86 -10.30 -3.43
C LYS A 4 -6.42 -9.13 -2.55
N GLN A 5 -6.75 -9.18 -1.28
CA GLN A 5 -6.42 -8.11 -0.34
C GLN A 5 -5.09 -8.39 0.35
N VAL A 6 -4.24 -7.40 0.44
CA VAL A 6 -2.89 -7.48 0.96
C VAL A 6 -2.54 -6.35 1.90
N LEU A 7 -1.49 -6.56 2.66
CA LEU A 7 -1.08 -5.79 3.82
C LEU A 7 0.07 -4.83 3.49
N CYS A 8 -0.18 -3.54 3.50
CA CYS A 8 0.87 -2.54 3.67
C CYS A 8 0.98 -2.13 5.14
N VAL A 9 2.19 -2.09 5.71
CA VAL A 9 2.42 -1.77 7.12
C VAL A 9 3.14 -0.47 7.27
N PHE A 10 2.61 0.42 8.11
CA PHE A 10 3.25 1.68 8.45
C PHE A 10 3.77 1.70 9.89
N ALA A 11 4.95 2.31 10.06
CA ALA A 11 5.40 2.76 11.36
C ALA A 11 5.24 4.28 11.43
N VAL A 12 4.41 4.75 12.31
CA VAL A 12 4.47 6.15 12.73
C VAL A 12 5.45 6.23 13.89
N LEU A 13 6.66 6.68 13.61
CA LEU A 13 7.63 7.03 14.65
C LEU A 13 7.57 8.54 14.84
N CYS A 14 7.16 8.97 16.02
CA CYS A 14 7.56 10.28 16.53
C CYS A 14 9.07 10.22 16.76
N ALA A 15 9.85 10.87 15.90
CA ALA A 15 11.28 10.70 15.83
C ALA A 15 12.04 11.59 16.79
N SER A 16 13.02 11.01 17.45
CA SER A 16 14.28 11.66 17.75
C SER A 16 15.38 10.60 17.63
N GLY A 17 16.27 10.79 16.66
CA GLY A 17 17.52 10.04 16.49
C GLY A 17 17.38 8.66 15.84
N VAL A 18 17.58 8.59 14.54
CA VAL A 18 17.52 7.34 13.78
C VAL A 18 18.91 6.95 13.30
N PRO A 19 19.42 5.74 13.62
CA PRO A 19 20.55 5.19 12.92
C PRO A 19 20.17 4.73 11.52
N GLU A 20 21.10 4.91 10.61
CA GLU A 20 21.12 4.54 9.20
C GLU A 20 20.70 3.08 8.99
N VAL A 21 19.91 2.82 7.97
CA VAL A 21 19.44 1.49 7.56
C VAL A 21 20.62 0.69 7.04
N ARG A 22 21.15 -0.21 7.85
CA ARG A 22 22.00 -1.32 7.39
C ARG A 22 21.11 -2.31 6.66
N GLY A 23 21.65 -2.89 5.55
CA GLY A 23 20.91 -3.77 4.66
C GLY A 23 20.07 -4.80 5.40
N ALA A 24 18.79 -4.76 5.14
CA ALA A 24 17.81 -5.66 5.73
C ALA A 24 18.06 -7.09 5.25
N GLY A 25 18.02 -8.05 6.18
CA GLY A 25 17.90 -9.45 5.81
C GLY A 25 16.56 -9.72 5.11
N PRO A 26 16.38 -10.87 4.45
CA PRO A 26 15.15 -11.19 3.72
C PRO A 26 13.89 -11.13 4.59
N ASP A 27 14.04 -11.21 5.90
CA ASP A 27 12.95 -11.18 6.88
C ASP A 27 12.69 -9.79 7.47
N GLU A 28 13.52 -8.80 7.18
CA GLU A 28 13.40 -7.47 7.73
C GLU A 28 12.54 -6.58 6.83
N ILE A 29 11.61 -5.81 7.43
CA ILE A 29 10.77 -4.86 6.71
C ILE A 29 11.56 -3.57 6.51
N ARG A 30 11.98 -3.33 5.27
CA ARG A 30 12.64 -2.07 4.90
C ARG A 30 11.63 -0.92 4.98
N MET A 31 11.93 0.10 5.78
CA MET A 31 11.09 1.27 5.95
C MET A 31 11.68 2.48 5.23
N ILE A 32 10.85 3.19 4.49
CA ILE A 32 11.16 4.45 3.81
C ILE A 32 10.61 5.60 4.62
N GLU A 33 11.41 6.64 4.82
CA GLU A 33 10.97 7.87 5.47
C GLU A 33 10.23 8.77 4.47
N ILE A 34 9.03 9.16 4.84
CA ILE A 34 8.15 10.04 4.06
C ILE A 34 8.12 11.40 4.75
N PRO A 35 8.59 12.48 4.10
CA PRO A 35 8.61 13.81 4.71
C PRO A 35 7.17 14.34 4.87
N PRO A 36 6.95 15.29 5.82
CA PRO A 36 5.69 16.03 5.86
C PRO A 36 5.56 16.93 4.62
N GLY A 37 4.32 17.24 4.23
CA GLY A 37 4.07 18.10 3.07
C GLY A 37 2.60 18.20 2.72
N GLU A 38 2.33 18.75 1.55
CA GLU A 38 0.97 18.98 1.05
C GLU A 38 0.84 18.40 -0.35
N PHE A 39 -0.36 17.91 -0.68
CA PHE A 39 -0.68 17.41 -2.03
C PHE A 39 -2.17 17.57 -2.30
N ILE A 40 -2.55 17.44 -3.57
CA ILE A 40 -3.96 17.34 -3.97
C ILE A 40 -4.33 15.86 -3.97
N MET A 41 -5.17 15.47 -3.04
CA MET A 41 -5.75 14.13 -2.93
C MET A 41 -6.94 13.99 -3.87
N GLY A 42 -7.06 12.83 -4.50
CA GLY A 42 -8.14 12.52 -5.42
C GLY A 42 -7.86 12.90 -6.87
N SER A 43 -8.85 12.70 -7.73
CA SER A 43 -8.75 12.91 -9.17
C SER A 43 -9.48 14.19 -9.59
N ARG A 44 -8.90 14.93 -10.55
CA ARG A 44 -9.54 16.07 -11.23
C ARG A 44 -10.21 15.68 -12.55
N GLY A 45 -10.40 14.37 -12.79
CA GLY A 45 -10.92 13.86 -14.05
C GLY A 45 -9.86 13.90 -15.16
N TYR A 46 -9.24 12.78 -15.44
CA TYR A 46 -8.47 12.57 -16.67
C TYR A 46 -9.35 11.78 -17.65
N GLY A 47 -10.15 12.52 -18.47
CA GLY A 47 -11.04 11.91 -19.42
C GLY A 47 -12.53 11.97 -19.02
N ALA A 48 -13.39 11.29 -19.76
CA ALA A 48 -14.85 11.39 -19.66
C ALA A 48 -15.49 10.68 -18.44
N VAL A 49 -14.70 10.14 -17.53
CA VAL A 49 -15.16 9.46 -16.31
C VAL A 49 -14.44 10.07 -15.12
N GLU A 50 -15.13 10.94 -14.37
CA GLU A 50 -14.76 11.19 -12.97
C GLU A 50 -14.98 9.89 -12.24
N GLU A 51 -13.91 9.30 -11.70
CA GLU A 51 -14.06 8.18 -10.77
C GLU A 51 -14.75 8.73 -9.54
N PHE A 52 -15.97 8.29 -9.32
CA PHE A 52 -16.95 8.89 -8.41
C PHE A 52 -16.48 8.90 -6.94
N ASP A 53 -15.55 8.05 -6.61
CA ASP A 53 -14.98 7.83 -5.27
C ASP A 53 -13.65 8.54 -5.01
N GLU A 54 -13.06 9.16 -6.04
CA GLU A 54 -11.85 9.99 -5.93
C GLU A 54 -12.15 11.50 -6.04
N ALA A 55 -13.41 11.90 -5.97
CA ALA A 55 -13.86 13.28 -6.11
C ALA A 55 -14.58 13.78 -4.84
N PRO A 56 -14.52 15.11 -4.58
CA PRO A 56 -13.73 16.12 -5.26
C PRO A 56 -12.26 16.12 -4.84
N ALA A 57 -11.38 16.42 -5.79
CA ALA A 57 -9.96 16.65 -5.47
C ALA A 57 -9.82 17.82 -4.50
N HIS A 58 -9.07 17.62 -3.43
CA HIS A 58 -8.92 18.61 -2.35
C HIS A 58 -7.48 18.64 -1.80
N LEU A 59 -7.12 19.74 -1.15
CA LEU A 59 -5.81 19.89 -0.54
C LEU A 59 -5.72 19.07 0.75
N VAL A 60 -4.70 18.23 0.86
CA VAL A 60 -4.38 17.50 2.09
C VAL A 60 -2.97 17.86 2.54
N ARG A 61 -2.81 18.04 3.86
CA ARG A 61 -1.53 18.24 4.52
C ARG A 61 -1.22 17.05 5.42
N ILE A 62 -0.09 16.42 5.19
CA ILE A 62 0.54 15.46 6.11
C ILE A 62 1.46 16.24 7.02
N SER A 63 1.10 16.39 8.29
CA SER A 63 1.75 17.34 9.20
C SER A 63 3.04 16.81 9.83
N LYS A 64 3.25 15.48 9.85
CA LYS A 64 4.37 14.83 10.51
C LYS A 64 5.07 13.86 9.57
N PRO A 65 6.40 13.67 9.70
CA PRO A 65 7.07 12.62 8.98
C PRO A 65 6.52 11.25 9.41
N LEU A 66 6.40 10.34 8.47
CA LEU A 66 6.01 8.95 8.70
C LEU A 66 6.99 8.01 8.02
N ARG A 67 6.92 6.73 8.35
CA ARG A 67 7.67 5.68 7.66
C ARG A 67 6.73 4.65 7.10
N MET A 68 7.01 4.22 5.87
CA MET A 68 6.23 3.24 5.14
C MET A 68 7.12 2.07 4.73
N SER A 69 6.60 0.84 4.73
CA SER A 69 7.33 -0.29 4.15
C SER A 69 7.63 -0.02 2.67
N ALA A 70 8.86 -0.35 2.24
CA ALA A 70 9.28 -0.10 0.86
C ALA A 70 8.46 -0.90 -0.17
N THR A 71 7.91 -2.03 0.25
CA THR A 71 7.10 -2.96 -0.54
C THR A 71 5.91 -3.39 0.31
N GLU A 72 4.99 -4.09 -0.30
CA GLU A 72 3.99 -4.88 0.42
C GLU A 72 4.69 -5.88 1.37
N ILE A 73 3.96 -6.36 2.37
CA ILE A 73 4.46 -7.41 3.27
C ILE A 73 4.49 -8.74 2.51
N THR A 74 5.63 -9.41 2.58
CA THR A 74 5.81 -10.70 1.91
C THR A 74 5.29 -11.87 2.74
N ASN A 75 5.12 -13.03 2.10
CA ASN A 75 4.76 -14.29 2.77
C ASN A 75 5.74 -14.60 3.92
N ALA A 76 7.05 -14.52 3.67
CA ALA A 76 8.05 -14.80 4.69
C ALA A 76 7.94 -13.86 5.90
N GLN A 77 7.65 -12.59 5.68
CA GLN A 77 7.47 -11.61 6.75
C GLN A 77 6.20 -11.84 7.56
N TYR A 78 5.06 -12.10 6.88
CA TYR A 78 3.78 -12.31 7.53
C TYR A 78 3.72 -13.62 8.33
N GLU A 79 4.27 -14.69 7.79
CA GLU A 79 4.28 -16.03 8.43
C GLU A 79 5.09 -16.06 9.74
N ARG A 80 5.89 -15.03 10.04
CA ARG A 80 6.50 -14.87 11.39
C ARG A 80 5.47 -14.48 12.44
N TYR A 81 4.39 -13.84 12.04
CA TYR A 81 3.23 -13.53 12.88
C TYR A 81 2.24 -14.69 12.91
N ASP A 82 1.85 -15.18 11.75
CA ASP A 82 0.92 -16.30 11.60
C ASP A 82 1.53 -17.43 10.74
N PRO A 83 2.25 -18.38 11.34
CA PRO A 83 2.82 -19.51 10.59
C PRO A 83 1.77 -20.40 9.91
N ALA A 84 0.52 -20.41 10.37
CA ALA A 84 -0.55 -21.19 9.77
C ALA A 84 -0.99 -20.62 8.42
N HIS A 85 -0.76 -19.34 8.15
CA HIS A 85 -1.04 -18.70 6.88
C HIS A 85 -0.33 -19.35 5.70
N ARG A 86 0.80 -20.04 5.94
CA ARG A 86 1.53 -20.80 4.92
C ARG A 86 0.65 -21.81 4.17
N ALA A 87 -0.41 -22.30 4.79
CA ALA A 87 -1.38 -23.19 4.15
C ALA A 87 -2.21 -22.52 3.03
N LEU A 88 -2.20 -21.19 2.97
CA LEU A 88 -2.90 -20.41 1.94
C LEU A 88 -2.04 -20.09 0.71
N ARG A 89 -0.73 -20.39 0.76
CA ARG A 89 0.16 -20.20 -0.39
C ARG A 89 -0.33 -21.00 -1.60
N GLY A 90 -0.31 -20.37 -2.76
CA GLY A 90 -0.78 -20.97 -4.01
C GLY A 90 -2.30 -21.14 -4.12
N LYS A 91 -3.08 -20.77 -3.11
CA LYS A 91 -4.54 -20.76 -3.17
C LYS A 91 -5.00 -19.86 -4.32
N ALA A 92 -5.92 -20.38 -5.13
CA ALA A 92 -6.40 -19.73 -6.35
C ALA A 92 -5.28 -19.36 -7.37
N GLY A 93 -4.09 -19.97 -7.26
CA GLY A 93 -2.96 -19.74 -8.16
C GLY A 93 -2.11 -18.51 -7.85
N PHE A 94 -2.15 -17.97 -6.62
CA PHE A 94 -1.43 -16.75 -6.24
C PHE A 94 -0.50 -16.97 -5.06
N SER A 95 0.54 -16.12 -4.97
CA SER A 95 1.40 -15.98 -3.80
C SER A 95 1.96 -17.30 -3.27
N VAL A 96 2.99 -17.80 -3.94
CA VAL A 96 3.61 -19.11 -3.65
C VAL A 96 4.93 -18.94 -2.91
N ASP A 97 5.77 -18.00 -3.36
CA ASP A 97 7.15 -17.85 -2.91
C ASP A 97 7.28 -16.94 -1.68
N ASP A 98 8.41 -17.03 -1.01
CA ASP A 98 8.69 -16.26 0.21
C ASP A 98 8.69 -14.75 -0.01
N ASP A 99 9.15 -14.30 -1.18
CA ASP A 99 9.28 -12.90 -1.60
C ASP A 99 8.07 -12.39 -2.41
N GLU A 100 6.98 -13.12 -2.41
CA GLU A 100 5.71 -12.65 -2.97
C GLU A 100 4.85 -11.97 -1.89
N ALA A 101 4.07 -10.97 -2.30
CA ALA A 101 3.13 -10.28 -1.44
C ALA A 101 2.14 -11.26 -0.79
N VAL A 102 1.97 -11.17 0.52
CA VAL A 102 1.00 -12.01 1.23
C VAL A 102 -0.43 -11.65 0.82
N VAL A 103 -1.27 -12.64 0.54
CA VAL A 103 -2.67 -12.48 0.11
C VAL A 103 -3.62 -13.25 1.04
N PHE A 104 -4.92 -13.03 0.91
CA PHE A 104 -5.96 -13.61 1.78
C PHE A 104 -5.88 -13.16 3.24
N VAL A 105 -5.43 -11.93 3.45
CA VAL A 105 -5.35 -11.26 4.75
C VAL A 105 -6.57 -10.37 4.92
N SER A 106 -7.38 -10.59 5.94
CA SER A 106 -8.48 -9.69 6.27
C SER A 106 -7.97 -8.39 6.91
N TYR A 107 -8.82 -7.37 6.99
CA TYR A 107 -8.50 -6.12 7.68
C TYR A 107 -8.08 -6.36 9.15
N ASP A 108 -8.78 -7.25 9.86
CA ASP A 108 -8.48 -7.57 11.26
C ASP A 108 -7.17 -8.33 11.42
N ASP A 109 -6.83 -9.21 10.46
CA ASP A 109 -5.54 -9.89 10.42
C ASP A 109 -4.39 -8.88 10.19
N ALA A 110 -4.61 -7.92 9.29
CA ALA A 110 -3.67 -6.82 9.03
C ALA A 110 -3.41 -5.98 10.29
N LEU A 111 -4.46 -5.62 11.02
CA LEU A 111 -4.32 -4.94 12.32
C LEU A 111 -3.62 -5.83 13.36
N GLY A 112 -3.88 -7.14 13.33
CA GLY A 112 -3.22 -8.13 14.18
C GLY A 112 -1.71 -8.14 13.95
N PHE A 113 -1.29 -8.19 12.70
CA PHE A 113 0.11 -8.10 12.30
C PHE A 113 0.77 -6.81 12.79
N CYS A 114 0.12 -5.65 12.58
CA CYS A 114 0.64 -4.36 13.06
C CYS A 114 0.84 -4.35 14.58
N ARG A 115 -0.13 -4.88 15.35
CA ARG A 115 -0.01 -4.99 16.82
C ARG A 115 1.13 -5.90 17.23
N TRP A 116 1.25 -7.07 16.60
CA TRP A 116 2.33 -8.01 16.86
C TRP A 116 3.71 -7.38 16.56
N LEU A 117 3.86 -6.72 15.42
CA LEU A 117 5.11 -6.07 15.03
C LEU A 117 5.46 -4.94 16.02
N SER A 118 4.46 -4.17 16.46
CA SER A 118 4.64 -3.11 17.45
C SER A 118 5.20 -3.64 18.76
N GLN A 119 4.63 -4.72 19.27
CA GLN A 119 5.08 -5.38 20.50
C GLN A 119 6.49 -5.95 20.34
N LYS A 120 6.78 -6.58 19.18
CA LYS A 120 8.06 -7.21 18.89
C LYS A 120 9.20 -6.21 18.82
N GLU A 121 8.97 -5.04 18.21
CA GLU A 121 10.02 -4.05 17.97
C GLU A 121 10.02 -2.88 18.96
N GLY A 122 9.04 -2.81 19.85
CA GLY A 122 8.91 -1.68 20.79
C GLY A 122 8.61 -0.34 20.10
N LYS A 123 7.97 -0.39 18.92
CA LYS A 123 7.61 0.77 18.09
C LYS A 123 6.11 0.76 17.84
N SER A 124 5.57 1.82 17.23
CA SER A 124 4.16 1.89 16.87
C SER A 124 3.97 1.64 15.38
N TYR A 125 3.38 0.52 15.02
CA TYR A 125 3.01 0.16 13.64
C TYR A 125 1.50 0.15 13.48
N ARG A 126 1.02 0.67 12.37
CA ARG A 126 -0.39 0.68 11.98
C ARG A 126 -0.55 0.63 10.47
N LEU A 127 -1.75 0.44 9.99
CA LEU A 127 -2.09 0.68 8.58
C LEU A 127 -1.98 2.18 8.25
N PRO A 128 -1.74 2.55 6.98
CA PRO A 128 -1.80 3.94 6.55
C PRO A 128 -3.22 4.46 6.62
N THR A 129 -3.38 5.76 6.73
CA THR A 129 -4.60 6.37 6.24
C THR A 129 -4.59 6.38 4.71
N GLU A 130 -5.75 6.49 4.09
CA GLU A 130 -5.85 6.61 2.63
C GLU A 130 -5.05 7.79 2.11
N ALA A 131 -5.10 8.92 2.81
CA ALA A 131 -4.34 10.12 2.46
C ALA A 131 -2.81 9.92 2.57
N GLU A 132 -2.34 9.23 3.60
CA GLU A 132 -0.93 8.87 3.74
C GLU A 132 -0.47 7.95 2.62
N TRP A 133 -1.31 6.97 2.26
CA TRP A 133 -1.04 6.05 1.17
C TRP A 133 -0.93 6.81 -0.17
N GLU A 134 -1.91 7.65 -0.52
CA GLU A 134 -1.91 8.40 -1.78
C GLU A 134 -0.77 9.41 -1.84
N TYR A 135 -0.47 10.10 -0.74
CA TYR A 135 0.67 11.00 -0.63
C TYR A 135 1.99 10.29 -0.93
N ALA A 136 2.18 9.12 -0.33
CA ALA A 136 3.35 8.28 -0.52
C ALA A 136 3.43 7.70 -1.95
N CYS A 137 2.30 7.29 -2.51
CA CYS A 137 2.20 6.81 -3.88
C CYS A 137 2.63 7.89 -4.89
N ARG A 138 2.14 9.11 -4.72
CA ARG A 138 2.46 10.24 -5.60
C ARG A 138 3.92 10.66 -5.51
N ALA A 139 4.54 10.58 -4.35
CA ALA A 139 5.95 10.96 -4.13
C ALA A 139 6.32 12.31 -4.78
N GLY A 140 5.42 13.30 -4.65
CA GLY A 140 5.57 14.63 -5.25
C GLY A 140 5.07 14.75 -6.70
N SER A 141 4.67 13.67 -7.36
CA SER A 141 4.07 13.71 -8.69
C SER A 141 2.66 14.30 -8.66
N THR A 142 2.31 15.06 -9.70
CA THR A 142 0.96 15.59 -9.96
C THR A 142 0.21 14.82 -11.04
N THR A 143 0.84 13.81 -11.63
CA THR A 143 0.25 12.96 -12.67
C THR A 143 -0.55 11.81 -12.03
N PRO A 144 -1.45 11.14 -12.78
CA PRO A 144 -2.25 10.01 -12.27
C PRO A 144 -1.38 8.87 -11.75
N PHE A 145 -0.23 8.64 -12.37
CA PHE A 145 0.72 7.61 -11.97
C PHE A 145 2.09 8.23 -11.69
N ASN A 146 2.85 7.65 -10.78
CA ASN A 146 4.22 8.06 -10.50
C ASN A 146 5.15 7.94 -11.73
N THR A 147 4.75 7.17 -12.73
CA THR A 147 5.44 7.02 -14.03
C THR A 147 4.98 8.02 -15.10
N GLY A 148 4.09 8.95 -14.78
CA GLY A 148 3.56 9.97 -15.68
C GLY A 148 2.14 9.69 -16.17
N THR A 149 1.70 10.41 -17.22
CA THR A 149 0.33 10.33 -17.76
C THR A 149 0.06 9.09 -18.60
N ASN A 150 1.09 8.47 -19.16
CA ASN A 150 0.97 7.27 -19.99
C ASN A 150 1.17 5.99 -19.17
N GLY A 151 0.89 6.08 -17.87
CA GLY A 151 1.15 5.07 -16.88
C GLY A 151 0.99 3.65 -17.39
N LEU A 152 1.87 2.76 -17.08
CA LEU A 152 1.69 1.32 -17.10
C LEU A 152 2.23 0.51 -18.30
N PRO A 153 3.31 0.91 -19.04
CA PRO A 153 3.92 -0.07 -19.93
C PRO A 153 4.29 -1.35 -19.19
N ALA A 154 4.67 -1.22 -17.91
CA ALA A 154 5.06 -2.35 -17.07
C ALA A 154 3.87 -3.15 -16.54
N LEU A 155 2.78 -2.48 -16.10
CA LEU A 155 1.55 -3.17 -15.67
C LEU A 155 0.79 -3.76 -16.85
N GLN A 156 0.68 -3.04 -17.96
CA GLN A 156 0.09 -3.58 -19.20
C GLN A 156 0.87 -4.78 -19.75
N GLN A 157 2.19 -4.81 -19.59
CA GLN A 157 2.99 -5.99 -19.94
C GLN A 157 2.72 -7.17 -19.00
N LYS A 158 2.49 -6.93 -17.72
CA LYS A 158 2.07 -7.98 -16.77
C LYS A 158 0.70 -8.52 -17.17
N GLU A 159 -0.31 -7.68 -17.34
CA GLU A 159 -1.67 -8.08 -17.72
C GLU A 159 -1.73 -8.85 -19.04
N GLN A 160 -1.02 -8.40 -20.08
CA GLN A 160 -0.95 -9.10 -21.37
C GLN A 160 -0.26 -10.46 -21.27
N LYS A 161 0.73 -10.59 -20.41
CA LYS A 161 1.47 -11.85 -20.20
C LYS A 161 0.60 -12.89 -19.48
N TYR A 162 -0.32 -12.46 -18.63
CA TYR A 162 -1.16 -13.34 -17.81
C TYR A 162 -2.53 -13.69 -18.41
N SER A 163 -3.08 -12.86 -19.29
CA SER A 163 -4.37 -13.13 -19.95
C SER A 163 -4.38 -14.38 -20.85
N ARG A 164 -3.22 -14.96 -21.16
CA ARG A 164 -3.06 -16.08 -22.08
C ARG A 164 -2.48 -17.36 -21.48
N ASN A 165 -2.20 -17.42 -20.18
CA ASN A 165 -1.50 -18.57 -19.60
C ASN A 165 -2.07 -18.97 -18.23
N PRO A 166 -2.43 -20.27 -18.03
CA PRO A 166 -2.95 -20.75 -16.75
C PRO A 166 -1.89 -20.91 -15.64
N LYS A 167 -0.71 -20.32 -15.80
CA LYS A 167 0.33 -20.33 -14.75
C LYS A 167 -0.06 -19.40 -13.61
N PRO A 168 0.34 -19.71 -12.36
CA PRO A 168 0.17 -18.82 -11.24
C PRO A 168 0.73 -17.42 -11.57
N VAL A 169 -0.01 -16.39 -11.20
CA VAL A 169 0.48 -14.99 -11.30
C VAL A 169 1.49 -14.79 -10.19
N SER A 170 2.71 -14.41 -10.55
CA SER A 170 3.71 -14.05 -9.55
C SER A 170 3.36 -12.68 -8.96
N LEU A 171 3.30 -12.64 -7.64
CA LEU A 171 3.09 -11.42 -6.84
C LEU A 171 4.40 -10.98 -6.16
N ARG A 172 5.55 -11.31 -6.76
CA ARG A 172 6.86 -10.91 -6.25
C ARG A 172 6.94 -9.40 -6.12
N VAL A 173 7.34 -8.94 -4.93
CA VAL A 173 7.46 -7.52 -4.64
C VAL A 173 8.70 -6.91 -5.32
N ALA A 174 8.70 -5.58 -5.51
CA ALA A 174 9.80 -4.82 -6.09
C ALA A 174 10.24 -5.28 -7.49
N MET A 175 9.29 -5.74 -8.31
CA MET A 175 9.60 -6.18 -9.69
C MET A 175 9.80 -5.02 -10.66
N PHE A 176 9.40 -3.81 -10.30
CA PHE A 176 9.51 -2.60 -11.11
C PHE A 176 10.27 -1.51 -10.35
N PRO A 177 10.77 -0.47 -11.04
CA PRO A 177 11.42 0.65 -10.37
C PRO A 177 10.49 1.31 -9.34
N PRO A 178 11.04 1.75 -8.20
CA PRO A 178 10.28 2.46 -7.18
C PRO A 178 9.86 3.86 -7.67
N ASN A 179 8.93 4.48 -6.93
CA ASN A 179 8.69 5.91 -7.08
C ASN A 179 9.87 6.75 -6.55
N ASP A 180 9.79 8.07 -6.69
CA ASP A 180 10.89 8.98 -6.32
C ASP A 180 11.27 8.96 -4.84
N TRP A 181 10.42 8.41 -3.98
CA TRP A 181 10.72 8.20 -2.56
C TRP A 181 11.24 6.82 -2.22
N GLY A 182 11.27 5.89 -3.17
CA GLY A 182 11.79 4.54 -2.98
C GLY A 182 10.75 3.51 -2.58
N LEU A 183 9.46 3.78 -2.82
CA LEU A 183 8.34 2.85 -2.62
C LEU A 183 8.05 2.12 -3.92
N TYR A 184 7.84 0.81 -3.82
CA TYR A 184 7.59 -0.08 -4.94
C TYR A 184 6.11 -0.43 -5.04
N ASP A 185 5.71 -0.91 -6.20
CA ASP A 185 4.43 -1.56 -6.51
C ASP A 185 3.16 -0.75 -6.12
N MET A 186 3.31 0.58 -5.93
CA MET A 186 2.22 1.49 -5.53
C MET A 186 1.05 1.50 -6.54
N HIS A 187 1.24 0.99 -7.75
CA HIS A 187 0.20 0.83 -8.76
C HIS A 187 0.15 -0.62 -9.24
N GLY A 188 -0.80 -1.38 -8.76
CA GLY A 188 -1.01 -2.78 -9.11
C GLY A 188 -0.37 -3.74 -8.13
N ASN A 189 -0.01 -4.92 -8.59
CA ASN A 189 0.40 -6.09 -7.84
C ASN A 189 -0.75 -6.62 -6.97
N VAL A 190 -1.09 -5.95 -5.87
CA VAL A 190 -2.15 -6.34 -4.94
C VAL A 190 -2.85 -5.13 -4.32
N GLU A 191 -4.10 -5.30 -3.88
CA GLU A 191 -4.82 -4.27 -3.14
C GLU A 191 -4.32 -4.20 -1.70
N GLU A 192 -4.17 -2.99 -1.16
CA GLU A 192 -3.60 -2.70 0.15
C GLU A 192 -4.61 -2.06 1.08
N TRP A 193 -4.74 -2.59 2.30
CA TRP A 193 -5.63 -2.04 3.32
C TRP A 193 -5.19 -0.66 3.80
N CYS A 194 -6.13 0.27 3.83
CA CYS A 194 -6.00 1.54 4.56
C CYS A 194 -6.82 1.52 5.86
N LEU A 195 -6.46 2.40 6.78
CA LEU A 195 -7.11 2.51 8.09
C LEU A 195 -8.57 2.98 7.98
N ASP A 196 -8.84 3.77 6.95
CA ASP A 196 -10.06 4.55 6.77
C ASP A 196 -11.28 3.67 6.49
N TRP A 197 -12.43 4.11 6.97
CA TRP A 197 -13.70 3.69 6.41
C TRP A 197 -13.91 4.37 5.06
N TYR A 198 -14.48 3.64 4.12
CA TYR A 198 -14.83 4.17 2.81
C TYR A 198 -15.98 5.18 2.92
N GLY A 199 -15.81 6.34 2.30
CA GLY A 199 -16.81 7.40 2.25
C GLY A 199 -16.42 8.53 1.31
N PRO A 200 -17.34 9.46 1.02
CA PRO A 200 -17.08 10.57 0.10
C PRO A 200 -16.00 11.50 0.64
N TYR A 201 -15.19 12.04 -0.26
CA TYR A 201 -14.20 13.04 0.10
C TYR A 201 -14.87 14.36 0.50
N PRO A 202 -14.36 15.02 1.56
CA PRO A 202 -14.76 16.39 1.85
C PRO A 202 -14.19 17.34 0.78
N GLY A 203 -14.98 18.29 0.29
CA GLY A 203 -14.50 19.26 -0.72
C GLY A 203 -13.55 20.33 -0.17
N GLU A 204 -13.21 20.29 1.09
CA GLU A 204 -12.40 21.29 1.80
C GLU A 204 -11.02 20.73 2.19
N SER A 205 -10.05 21.62 2.40
CA SER A 205 -8.71 21.25 2.81
C SER A 205 -8.71 20.51 4.16
N ARG A 206 -7.89 19.47 4.29
CA ARG A 206 -7.77 18.66 5.49
C ARG A 206 -6.30 18.51 5.94
N MET A 207 -6.11 18.40 7.25
CA MET A 207 -4.82 18.04 7.85
C MET A 207 -4.94 16.67 8.49
N ASP A 208 -4.03 15.76 8.13
CA ASP A 208 -3.94 14.39 8.62
C ASP A 208 -5.31 13.66 8.64
N PRO A 209 -6.05 13.63 7.52
CA PRO A 209 -7.37 12.98 7.51
C PRO A 209 -7.25 11.48 7.72
N ALA A 210 -8.25 10.90 8.37
CA ALA A 210 -8.36 9.46 8.65
C ALA A 210 -9.74 8.90 8.24
N GLY A 211 -10.37 9.53 7.26
CA GLY A 211 -11.68 9.12 6.75
C GLY A 211 -12.84 9.37 7.72
N PRO A 212 -14.02 8.83 7.41
CA PRO A 212 -15.17 8.84 8.30
C PRO A 212 -14.93 8.06 9.60
N ALA A 213 -15.65 8.41 10.66
CA ALA A 213 -15.53 7.74 11.96
C ALA A 213 -16.05 6.28 11.94
N ASP A 214 -17.00 5.99 11.05
CA ASP A 214 -17.60 4.67 10.85
C ASP A 214 -17.97 4.46 9.37
N GLY A 215 -18.30 3.22 8.99
CA GLY A 215 -18.68 2.87 7.62
C GLY A 215 -18.98 1.38 7.47
N LEU A 216 -19.35 0.98 6.26
CA LEU A 216 -19.64 -0.42 5.92
C LEU A 216 -18.42 -1.14 5.33
N TYR A 217 -17.51 -0.41 4.69
CA TYR A 217 -16.35 -0.96 4.00
C TYR A 217 -15.08 -0.22 4.40
N ARG A 218 -13.97 -0.92 4.41
CA ARG A 218 -12.64 -0.33 4.58
C ARG A 218 -12.06 0.02 3.21
N VAL A 219 -11.27 1.09 3.17
CA VAL A 219 -10.57 1.49 1.96
C VAL A 219 -9.47 0.50 1.63
N THR A 220 -9.35 0.16 0.35
CA THR A 220 -8.18 -0.49 -0.25
C THR A 220 -7.62 0.39 -1.35
N ARG A 221 -6.30 0.37 -1.53
CA ARG A 221 -5.58 1.15 -2.55
C ARG A 221 -4.62 0.27 -3.35
N GLY A 222 -4.00 0.82 -4.41
CA GLY A 222 -3.01 0.13 -5.24
C GLY A 222 -3.62 -0.59 -6.45
N GLY A 223 -4.79 -1.15 -6.29
CA GLY A 223 -5.43 -1.99 -7.31
C GLY A 223 -4.81 -3.38 -7.41
N SER A 224 -5.47 -4.29 -8.12
CA SER A 224 -5.02 -5.68 -8.29
C SER A 224 -5.10 -6.13 -9.75
N HIS A 225 -4.47 -7.27 -10.06
CA HIS A 225 -4.54 -7.94 -11.36
C HIS A 225 -5.83 -8.73 -11.54
#